data_14eeac47a0df01d144a107e4cf909ff9
#
_entry.id   14eeac47a0df01d144a107e4cf909ff9
#
_cell.length_a   1.000
_cell.length_b   1.000
_cell.length_c   1.000
_cell.angle_alpha   90.00
_cell.angle_beta   90.00
_cell.angle_gamma   90.00
#
_symmetry.space_group_name_H-M   'P 1'
#
loop_
_entity.id
_entity.type
_entity.pdbx_description
1 polymer ?
#
loop_
_entity_poly.entity_id
_entity_poly.type
_entity_poly.pdbx_seq_one_letter_code
_entity_poly.pdbx_strand_id
1 'polypeptide(L)'
;MFQLICAPQNFFYLRRMQEDFLHYVWQHKKMSLKSLKTTAQEPIILKTVGSPNVNSGPDFFNAQLSIGTQLWAGTVEIHVKSSDWYVHHHETDAAYDNVILHVVWEHDMEIYRKDNTPIPTLELKNYVLPHTCKNYNTLLNQKQAWIPCELTIKDVDEFTVNHWLERLYLERLEGKYQAIEMQLLDSKHNWEAVLFWQLAKNFGLKVNGEAFLSIAKSMEFSNIRKSQHDALHLEALFFGQAGLLETEAQHPYITELKSAYEFLKNK
;
A
#
# COMPACT_ATOMS: atom_id res chain seq x y z
N MET A 1 34.63 -5.53 18.73
CA MET A 1 35.16 -4.15 18.79
C MET A 1 34.76 -3.45 17.48
N PHE A 2 33.47 -3.13 17.33
CA PHE A 2 32.96 -2.26 16.27
C PHE A 2 31.78 -1.47 16.85
N GLN A 3 32.10 -0.51 17.69
CA GLN A 3 31.24 0.61 18.05
C GLN A 3 31.79 1.84 17.34
N LEU A 4 30.90 2.63 16.80
CA LEU A 4 31.03 3.96 16.23
C LEU A 4 30.52 4.03 14.78
N ILE A 5 29.22 4.05 14.61
CA ILE A 5 28.65 4.65 13.39
C ILE A 5 27.28 5.25 13.77
N CYS A 6 27.32 6.41 14.32
CA CYS A 6 26.47 7.59 14.27
C CYS A 6 26.75 8.41 15.53
N ALA A 7 27.58 9.45 15.40
CA ALA A 7 27.91 10.34 16.50
C ALA A 7 26.69 11.21 16.90
N PRO A 8 26.52 11.53 18.20
CA PRO A 8 25.30 12.13 18.76
C PRO A 8 25.33 13.66 18.72
N GLN A 9 25.27 14.31 17.56
CA GLN A 9 25.25 15.78 17.52
C GLN A 9 24.09 16.45 16.79
N ASN A 10 23.02 15.70 16.38
CA ASN A 10 21.82 16.35 15.84
C ASN A 10 20.55 15.53 16.11
N PHE A 11 20.23 15.34 17.38
CA PHE A 11 19.14 14.47 17.84
C PHE A 11 17.75 14.87 17.31
N PHE A 12 17.48 16.16 17.05
CA PHE A 12 16.18 16.64 16.55
C PHE A 12 16.02 16.56 15.02
N TYR A 13 17.11 16.70 14.28
CA TYR A 13 17.09 16.54 12.81
C TYR A 13 17.04 15.08 12.39
N LEU A 14 17.59 14.20 13.21
CA LEU A 14 17.66 12.75 13.00
C LEU A 14 16.28 12.06 13.16
N ARG A 15 15.38 12.56 13.99
CA ARG A 15 14.12 11.88 14.29
C ARG A 15 13.16 11.85 13.07
N ARG A 16 13.00 12.96 12.38
CA ARG A 16 12.16 13.05 11.16
C ARG A 16 12.80 12.37 9.94
N MET A 17 14.15 12.47 9.82
CA MET A 17 14.89 11.80 8.76
C MET A 17 14.96 10.27 8.95
N GLN A 18 14.86 9.77 10.16
CA GLN A 18 14.95 8.34 10.44
C GLN A 18 13.71 7.58 9.95
N GLU A 19 12.52 8.10 10.12
CA GLU A 19 11.28 7.49 9.64
C GLU A 19 11.23 7.45 8.12
N ASP A 20 11.48 8.57 7.45
CA ASP A 20 11.58 8.66 5.99
C ASP A 20 12.68 7.72 5.43
N PHE A 21 13.80 7.56 6.17
CA PHE A 21 14.85 6.62 5.80
C PHE A 21 14.38 5.17 5.92
N LEU A 22 13.61 4.83 6.95
CA LEU A 22 13.06 3.48 7.14
C LEU A 22 12.04 3.15 6.05
N HIS A 23 11.17 4.10 5.69
CA HIS A 23 10.26 3.97 4.55
C HIS A 23 11.04 3.69 3.25
N TYR A 24 12.10 4.44 2.99
CA TYR A 24 12.98 4.22 1.84
C TYR A 24 13.62 2.82 1.87
N VAL A 25 14.14 2.41 3.01
CA VAL A 25 14.77 1.08 3.18
C VAL A 25 13.77 -0.03 2.92
N TRP A 26 12.57 0.07 3.49
CA TRP A 26 11.51 -0.92 3.32
C TRP A 26 11.02 -0.98 1.88
N GLN A 27 10.57 0.15 1.34
CA GLN A 27 10.00 0.27 0.00
C GLN A 27 10.95 -0.25 -1.08
N HIS A 28 12.23 0.11 -0.99
CA HIS A 28 13.24 -0.24 -1.98
C HIS A 28 14.08 -1.47 -1.60
N LYS A 29 13.69 -2.18 -0.53
CA LYS A 29 14.39 -3.37 -0.04
C LYS A 29 15.89 -3.14 0.14
N LYS A 30 16.29 -1.96 0.66
CA LYS A 30 17.70 -1.56 0.87
C LYS A 30 18.28 -2.15 2.17
N MET A 31 17.95 -3.41 2.45
CA MET A 31 18.37 -4.18 3.61
C MET A 31 18.72 -5.61 3.16
N SER A 32 19.43 -6.34 4.00
CA SER A 32 19.68 -7.76 3.78
C SER A 32 18.37 -8.54 3.96
N LEU A 33 17.88 -9.17 2.90
CA LEU A 33 16.68 -10.03 2.95
C LEU A 33 17.01 -11.46 3.43
N LYS A 34 18.29 -11.75 3.63
CA LYS A 34 18.72 -13.07 4.10
C LYS A 34 18.51 -13.16 5.61
N SER A 35 17.80 -14.21 6.01
CA SER A 35 17.59 -14.55 7.43
C SER A 35 16.88 -13.46 8.24
N LEU A 36 15.95 -12.72 7.64
CA LEU A 36 15.09 -11.80 8.38
C LEU A 36 14.31 -12.56 9.47
N LYS A 37 14.22 -11.96 10.65
CA LYS A 37 13.50 -12.53 11.80
C LYS A 37 12.78 -11.42 12.55
N THR A 38 11.64 -11.81 13.14
CA THR A 38 10.98 -10.97 14.15
C THR A 38 11.84 -10.86 15.40
N THR A 39 11.50 -9.94 16.28
CA THR A 39 12.08 -9.84 17.64
C THR A 39 11.89 -11.15 18.44
N ALA A 40 10.80 -11.89 18.19
CA ALA A 40 10.53 -13.23 18.72
C ALA A 40 11.32 -14.36 18.03
N GLN A 41 12.29 -14.03 17.15
CA GLN A 41 13.13 -14.99 16.41
C GLN A 41 12.41 -15.85 15.35
N GLU A 42 11.18 -15.51 14.99
CA GLU A 42 10.47 -16.18 13.92
C GLU A 42 11.01 -15.72 12.55
N PRO A 43 11.28 -16.66 11.61
CA PRO A 43 11.79 -16.32 10.30
C PRO A 43 10.75 -15.53 9.49
N ILE A 44 11.20 -14.50 8.78
CA ILE A 44 10.37 -13.69 7.87
C ILE A 44 10.82 -13.94 6.43
N ILE A 45 9.87 -14.26 5.55
CA ILE A 45 10.06 -14.29 4.10
C ILE A 45 9.18 -13.23 3.47
N LEU A 46 9.80 -12.20 2.92
CA LEU A 46 9.12 -11.07 2.32
C LEU A 46 8.74 -11.41 0.86
N LYS A 47 7.44 -11.46 0.55
CA LYS A 47 6.91 -11.62 -0.80
C LYS A 47 6.72 -10.27 -1.48
N THR A 48 5.94 -9.38 -0.88
CA THR A 48 5.75 -8.00 -1.31
C THR A 48 5.76 -7.05 -0.12
N VAL A 49 6.41 -5.91 -0.29
CA VAL A 49 6.46 -4.85 0.73
C VAL A 49 5.14 -4.09 0.87
N GLY A 50 4.23 -4.26 -0.09
CA GLY A 50 3.02 -3.46 -0.18
C GLY A 50 3.19 -2.18 -0.99
N SER A 51 2.12 -1.40 -1.05
CA SER A 51 2.07 -0.09 -1.70
C SER A 51 2.14 1.01 -0.65
N PRO A 52 3.02 2.03 -0.83
CA PRO A 52 3.13 3.13 0.13
C PRO A 52 1.82 3.91 0.20
N ASN A 53 1.42 4.26 1.42
CA ASN A 53 0.29 5.13 1.72
C ASN A 53 0.80 6.56 1.94
N VAL A 54 0.16 7.52 1.31
CA VAL A 54 0.45 8.95 1.47
C VAL A 54 -0.68 9.69 2.20
N ASN A 55 -1.70 8.95 2.64
CA ASN A 55 -2.85 9.46 3.39
C ASN A 55 -2.78 8.96 4.84
N SER A 56 -3.82 9.23 5.64
CA SER A 56 -3.94 8.67 6.99
C SER A 56 -4.04 7.14 6.99
N GLY A 57 -3.65 6.52 8.09
CA GLY A 57 -3.61 5.06 8.26
C GLY A 57 -2.20 4.47 8.07
N PRO A 58 -2.07 3.15 8.09
CA PRO A 58 -0.79 2.47 8.01
C PRO A 58 0.05 2.82 6.78
N ASP A 59 1.37 2.79 6.93
CA ASP A 59 2.34 3.25 5.93
C ASP A 59 2.36 2.46 4.62
N PHE A 60 2.10 1.16 4.68
CA PHE A 60 2.06 0.30 3.50
C PHE A 60 0.85 -0.59 3.52
N PHE A 61 0.08 -0.57 2.42
CA PHE A 61 -1.08 -1.44 2.19
C PHE A 61 -0.72 -2.66 1.36
N ASN A 62 -1.48 -3.76 1.57
CA ASN A 62 -1.38 -4.98 0.76
C ASN A 62 0.01 -5.62 0.76
N ALA A 63 0.74 -5.53 1.86
CA ALA A 63 1.95 -6.29 2.05
C ALA A 63 1.65 -7.79 2.19
N GLN A 64 2.56 -8.63 1.68
CA GLN A 64 2.48 -10.09 1.83
C GLN A 64 3.82 -10.63 2.29
N LEU A 65 3.80 -11.40 3.36
CA LEU A 65 5.00 -12.01 3.93
C LEU A 65 4.64 -13.29 4.68
N SER A 66 5.61 -14.18 4.88
CA SER A 66 5.45 -15.30 5.79
C SER A 66 6.21 -15.04 7.07
N ILE A 67 5.59 -15.32 8.22
CA ILE A 67 6.23 -15.34 9.54
C ILE A 67 6.13 -16.80 10.04
N GLY A 68 7.27 -17.41 10.29
CA GLY A 68 7.31 -18.85 10.52
C GLY A 68 6.78 -19.61 9.31
N THR A 69 5.74 -20.40 9.51
CA THR A 69 5.05 -21.18 8.47
C THR A 69 3.80 -20.50 7.94
N GLN A 70 3.35 -19.43 8.57
CA GLN A 70 2.09 -18.77 8.24
C GLN A 70 2.29 -17.65 7.22
N LEU A 71 1.42 -17.63 6.19
CA LEU A 71 1.34 -16.54 5.22
C LEU A 71 0.40 -15.45 5.73
N TRP A 72 0.88 -14.21 5.70
CA TRP A 72 0.15 -13.04 6.12
C TRP A 72 -0.04 -12.08 4.94
N ALA A 73 -1.22 -11.47 4.87
CA ALA A 73 -1.54 -10.37 3.97
C ALA A 73 -2.22 -9.26 4.77
N GLY A 74 -1.75 -8.04 4.67
CA GLY A 74 -2.27 -6.91 5.44
C GLY A 74 -1.44 -5.66 5.27
N THR A 75 -1.40 -4.84 6.29
CA THR A 75 -0.69 -3.56 6.30
C THR A 75 0.60 -3.64 7.11
N VAL A 76 1.54 -2.75 6.81
CA VAL A 76 2.79 -2.61 7.56
C VAL A 76 2.89 -1.19 8.08
N GLU A 77 3.28 -1.06 9.34
CA GLU A 77 3.55 0.22 9.99
C GLU A 77 5.03 0.34 10.29
N ILE A 78 5.59 1.56 10.18
CA ILE A 78 7.02 1.83 10.34
C ILE A 78 7.24 2.95 11.33
N HIS A 79 8.07 2.70 12.35
CA HIS A 79 8.46 3.69 13.34
C HIS A 79 9.96 3.65 13.62
N VAL A 80 10.47 4.68 14.29
CA VAL A 80 11.84 4.68 14.78
C VAL A 80 11.97 3.73 15.96
N LYS A 81 11.02 3.77 16.89
CA LYS A 81 10.96 2.91 18.07
C LYS A 81 9.62 2.17 18.12
N SER A 82 9.61 0.99 18.73
CA SER A 82 8.36 0.26 18.95
C SER A 82 7.38 1.04 19.79
N SER A 83 7.87 1.79 20.80
CA SER A 83 7.03 2.62 21.68
C SER A 83 6.28 3.74 20.96
N ASP A 84 6.71 4.15 19.76
CA ASP A 84 6.05 5.19 18.98
C ASP A 84 4.63 4.75 18.56
N TRP A 85 4.35 3.45 18.51
CA TRP A 85 3.01 2.86 18.34
C TRP A 85 1.98 3.47 19.32
N TYR A 86 2.34 3.55 20.60
CA TYR A 86 1.47 4.12 21.62
C TYR A 86 1.52 5.65 21.66
N VAL A 87 2.63 6.26 21.27
CA VAL A 87 2.74 7.73 21.15
C VAL A 87 1.78 8.26 20.09
N HIS A 88 1.55 7.48 19.03
CA HIS A 88 0.62 7.82 17.93
C HIS A 88 -0.80 7.28 18.17
N HIS A 89 -1.07 6.60 19.28
CA HIS A 89 -2.37 6.03 19.64
C HIS A 89 -2.93 4.99 18.65
N HIS A 90 -2.05 4.23 18.00
CA HIS A 90 -2.46 3.24 16.98
C HIS A 90 -3.21 2.05 17.60
N GLU A 91 -3.01 1.75 18.88
CA GLU A 91 -3.73 0.71 19.61
C GLU A 91 -5.23 0.96 19.74
N THR A 92 -5.67 2.21 19.54
CA THR A 92 -7.08 2.59 19.61
C THR A 92 -7.73 2.84 18.26
N ASP A 93 -6.94 2.97 17.20
CA ASP A 93 -7.42 3.29 15.85
C ASP A 93 -7.68 2.01 15.04
N ALA A 94 -8.93 1.83 14.59
CA ALA A 94 -9.36 0.70 13.79
C ALA A 94 -8.64 0.58 12.44
N ALA A 95 -8.07 1.67 11.91
CA ALA A 95 -7.27 1.62 10.69
C ALA A 95 -6.04 0.73 10.81
N TYR A 96 -5.53 0.52 12.05
CA TYR A 96 -4.33 -0.27 12.34
C TYR A 96 -4.62 -1.71 12.78
N ASP A 97 -5.89 -2.12 12.88
CA ASP A 97 -6.28 -3.47 13.29
C ASP A 97 -5.71 -4.57 12.36
N ASN A 98 -5.48 -4.24 11.09
CA ASN A 98 -4.93 -5.16 10.07
C ASN A 98 -3.40 -5.03 9.88
N VAL A 99 -2.67 -4.44 10.82
CA VAL A 99 -1.19 -4.40 10.77
C VAL A 99 -0.64 -5.79 11.05
N ILE A 100 0.03 -6.38 10.06
CA ILE A 100 0.61 -7.73 10.13
C ILE A 100 2.08 -7.74 10.57
N LEU A 101 2.77 -6.61 10.41
CA LEU A 101 4.16 -6.43 10.78
C LEU A 101 4.42 -4.98 11.17
N HIS A 102 5.06 -4.78 12.31
CA HIS A 102 5.61 -3.50 12.73
C HIS A 102 7.12 -3.48 12.41
N VAL A 103 7.56 -2.51 11.63
CA VAL A 103 8.96 -2.39 11.21
C VAL A 103 9.58 -1.22 11.96
N VAL A 104 10.65 -1.47 12.70
CA VAL A 104 11.27 -0.44 13.54
C VAL A 104 12.79 -0.38 13.35
N TRP A 105 13.37 0.77 13.65
CA TRP A 105 14.82 0.85 13.76
C TRP A 105 15.32 0.20 15.05
N GLU A 106 14.62 0.47 16.17
CA GLU A 106 14.96 -0.03 17.50
C GLU A 106 13.71 -0.58 18.19
N HIS A 107 13.80 -1.83 18.63
CA HIS A 107 12.76 -2.46 19.43
C HIS A 107 13.03 -2.19 20.92
N ASP A 108 12.24 -1.32 21.52
CA ASP A 108 12.36 -0.92 22.93
C ASP A 108 11.25 -1.49 23.82
N MET A 109 10.14 -1.93 23.25
CA MET A 109 9.06 -2.60 23.97
C MET A 109 8.17 -3.42 23.05
N GLU A 110 7.49 -4.43 23.62
CA GLU A 110 6.44 -5.17 22.92
C GLU A 110 5.20 -4.31 22.69
N ILE A 111 4.58 -4.46 21.52
CA ILE A 111 3.35 -3.78 21.16
C ILE A 111 2.22 -4.76 20.91
N TYR A 112 1.01 -4.33 21.20
CA TYR A 112 -0.17 -5.16 21.17
C TYR A 112 -1.29 -4.52 20.36
N ARG A 113 -2.09 -5.38 19.72
CA ARG A 113 -3.36 -4.99 19.13
C ARG A 113 -4.40 -4.72 20.22
N LYS A 114 -5.54 -4.20 19.80
CA LYS A 114 -6.70 -3.94 20.66
C LYS A 114 -7.22 -5.20 21.39
N ASP A 115 -7.03 -6.37 20.80
CA ASP A 115 -7.38 -7.67 21.38
C ASP A 115 -6.28 -8.27 22.27
N ASN A 116 -5.25 -7.50 22.61
CA ASN A 116 -4.06 -7.91 23.36
C ASN A 116 -3.20 -8.99 22.67
N THR A 117 -3.36 -9.23 21.37
CA THR A 117 -2.41 -10.07 20.64
C THR A 117 -1.16 -9.28 20.28
N PRO A 118 0.06 -9.86 20.42
CA PRO A 118 1.30 -9.16 20.07
C PRO A 118 1.37 -8.92 18.55
N ILE A 119 1.91 -7.77 18.16
CA ILE A 119 2.20 -7.48 16.75
C ILE A 119 3.63 -7.94 16.45
N PRO A 120 3.84 -8.82 15.45
CA PRO A 120 5.18 -9.21 15.04
C PRO A 120 6.00 -7.98 14.68
N THR A 121 7.21 -7.84 15.26
CA THR A 121 8.08 -6.69 15.05
C THR A 121 9.38 -7.09 14.37
N LEU A 122 9.80 -6.33 13.34
CA LEU A 122 11.08 -6.47 12.67
C LEU A 122 11.99 -5.28 13.01
N GLU A 123 13.13 -5.55 13.66
CA GLU A 123 14.13 -4.54 13.96
C GLU A 123 15.14 -4.43 12.81
N LEU A 124 15.16 -3.30 12.09
CA LEU A 124 15.95 -3.13 10.87
C LEU A 124 17.43 -2.85 11.07
N LYS A 125 17.85 -2.32 12.22
CA LYS A 125 19.23 -1.86 12.44
C LYS A 125 20.30 -2.92 12.15
N ASN A 126 19.95 -4.21 12.32
CA ASN A 126 20.86 -5.34 12.10
C ASN A 126 20.92 -5.79 10.63
N TYR A 127 20.01 -5.32 9.79
CA TYR A 127 19.88 -5.71 8.39
C TYR A 127 20.26 -4.63 7.40
N VAL A 128 20.34 -3.37 7.83
CA VAL A 128 20.70 -2.23 6.98
C VAL A 128 22.22 -2.06 6.93
N LEU A 129 22.76 -2.01 5.70
CA LEU A 129 24.18 -1.84 5.50
C LEU A 129 24.63 -0.39 5.81
N PRO A 130 25.80 -0.18 6.44
CA PRO A 130 26.27 1.16 6.85
C PRO A 130 26.30 2.20 5.72
N HIS A 131 26.65 1.77 4.49
CA HIS A 131 26.72 2.68 3.36
C HIS A 131 25.33 3.13 2.86
N THR A 132 24.24 2.40 3.17
CA THR A 132 22.88 2.74 2.77
C THR A 132 22.45 4.07 3.38
N CYS A 133 22.69 4.26 4.68
CA CYS A 133 22.41 5.52 5.38
C CYS A 133 23.22 6.68 4.81
N LYS A 134 24.52 6.44 4.54
CA LYS A 134 25.40 7.46 3.92
C LYS A 134 24.89 7.87 2.55
N ASN A 135 24.53 6.90 1.71
CA ASN A 135 24.04 7.17 0.36
C ASN A 135 22.72 7.92 0.39
N TYR A 136 21.78 7.54 1.27
CA TYR A 136 20.52 8.25 1.48
C TYR A 136 20.73 9.71 1.87
N ASN A 137 21.60 9.96 2.88
CA ASN A 137 21.94 11.32 3.30
C ASN A 137 22.61 12.11 2.17
N THR A 138 23.46 11.48 1.35
CA THR A 138 24.05 12.12 0.18
C THR A 138 22.99 12.55 -0.83
N LEU A 139 21.99 11.68 -1.09
CA LEU A 139 20.88 12.02 -1.98
C LEU A 139 20.05 13.21 -1.47
N LEU A 140 19.74 13.24 -0.16
CA LEU A 140 18.98 14.34 0.44
C LEU A 140 19.77 15.65 0.53
N ASN A 141 21.09 15.56 0.76
CA ASN A 141 21.96 16.73 0.91
C ASN A 141 22.50 17.28 -0.43
N GLN A 142 22.25 16.61 -1.54
CA GLN A 142 22.51 17.16 -2.87
C GLN A 142 21.55 18.36 -3.10
N LYS A 143 22.03 19.54 -2.69
CA LYS A 143 21.29 20.77 -2.79
C LYS A 143 20.86 21.01 -4.24
N GLN A 144 19.55 21.08 -4.44
CA GLN A 144 18.88 21.81 -5.52
C GLN A 144 18.89 21.22 -6.95
N ALA A 145 19.28 19.98 -7.19
CA ALA A 145 18.93 19.37 -8.45
C ALA A 145 17.50 18.80 -8.36
N TRP A 146 16.59 19.28 -9.16
CA TRP A 146 15.22 18.72 -9.27
C TRP A 146 15.28 17.22 -9.64
N ILE A 147 16.32 16.83 -10.35
CA ILE A 147 16.63 15.43 -10.68
C ILE A 147 18.03 15.12 -10.14
N PRO A 148 18.20 14.09 -9.26
CA PRO A 148 19.50 13.77 -8.67
C PRO A 148 20.63 13.52 -9.67
N CYS A 149 20.31 13.08 -10.88
CA CYS A 149 21.28 12.82 -11.96
C CYS A 149 21.43 13.98 -12.97
N GLU A 150 20.87 15.16 -12.70
CA GLU A 150 20.89 16.32 -13.61
C GLU A 150 22.29 16.63 -14.19
N LEU A 151 23.32 16.57 -13.34
CA LEU A 151 24.69 16.88 -13.75
C LEU A 151 25.36 15.75 -14.55
N THR A 152 24.93 14.51 -14.39
CA THR A 152 25.57 13.32 -14.96
C THR A 152 24.78 12.70 -16.11
N ILE A 153 23.49 13.02 -16.25
CA ILE A 153 22.64 12.44 -17.30
C ILE A 153 23.13 12.76 -18.71
N LYS A 154 23.74 13.92 -18.88
CA LYS A 154 24.31 14.37 -20.17
C LYS A 154 25.51 13.54 -20.63
N ASP A 155 26.17 12.84 -19.67
CA ASP A 155 27.36 12.02 -19.95
C ASP A 155 26.97 10.56 -20.26
N VAL A 156 25.68 10.23 -20.20
CA VAL A 156 25.15 8.90 -20.57
C VAL A 156 24.99 8.86 -22.09
N ASP A 157 25.51 7.82 -22.71
CA ASP A 157 25.40 7.66 -24.16
C ASP A 157 23.94 7.46 -24.60
N GLU A 158 23.61 7.95 -25.79
CA GLU A 158 22.26 7.96 -26.33
C GLU A 158 21.67 6.55 -26.50
N PHE A 159 22.51 5.57 -26.85
CA PHE A 159 22.06 4.17 -26.98
C PHE A 159 21.56 3.64 -25.62
N THR A 160 22.30 3.90 -24.55
CA THR A 160 21.90 3.50 -23.18
C THR A 160 20.58 4.15 -22.77
N VAL A 161 20.41 5.45 -23.03
CA VAL A 161 19.17 6.18 -22.73
C VAL A 161 17.99 5.57 -23.49
N ASN A 162 18.12 5.39 -24.80
CA ASN A 162 17.05 4.86 -25.65
C ASN A 162 16.67 3.44 -25.26
N HIS A 163 17.67 2.58 -25.00
CA HIS A 163 17.45 1.20 -24.56
C HIS A 163 16.70 1.14 -23.20
N TRP A 164 17.05 2.03 -22.25
CA TRP A 164 16.33 2.12 -20.99
C TRP A 164 14.89 2.60 -21.16
N LEU A 165 14.64 3.59 -22.00
CA LEU A 165 13.30 4.09 -22.27
C LEU A 165 12.41 3.03 -22.90
N GLU A 166 12.93 2.27 -23.88
CA GLU A 166 12.23 1.14 -24.50
C GLU A 166 11.90 0.06 -23.46
N ARG A 167 12.88 -0.31 -22.65
CA ARG A 167 12.69 -1.29 -21.59
C ARG A 167 11.62 -0.85 -20.59
N LEU A 168 11.67 0.38 -20.09
CA LEU A 168 10.68 0.91 -19.17
C LEU A 168 9.28 0.97 -19.78
N TYR A 169 9.21 1.26 -21.08
CA TYR A 169 7.94 1.23 -21.82
C TYR A 169 7.33 -0.19 -21.85
N LEU A 170 8.14 -1.20 -22.18
CA LEU A 170 7.71 -2.59 -22.22
C LEU A 170 7.32 -3.10 -20.82
N GLU A 171 8.13 -2.84 -19.81
CA GLU A 171 7.82 -3.21 -18.41
C GLU A 171 6.48 -2.59 -17.94
N ARG A 172 6.22 -1.33 -18.34
CA ARG A 172 4.96 -0.67 -18.03
C ARG A 172 3.76 -1.30 -18.75
N LEU A 173 3.94 -1.71 -20.01
CA LEU A 173 2.91 -2.41 -20.77
C LEU A 173 2.62 -3.79 -20.17
N GLU A 174 3.66 -4.55 -19.85
CA GLU A 174 3.53 -5.85 -19.21
C GLU A 174 2.77 -5.76 -17.89
N GLY A 175 3.10 -4.80 -17.02
CA GLY A 175 2.39 -4.61 -15.77
C GLY A 175 0.90 -4.29 -15.95
N LYS A 176 0.56 -3.49 -16.97
CA LYS A 176 -0.84 -3.22 -17.32
C LYS A 176 -1.54 -4.43 -17.90
N TYR A 177 -0.87 -5.17 -18.77
CA TYR A 177 -1.39 -6.39 -19.36
C TYR A 177 -1.71 -7.44 -18.29
N GLN A 178 -0.77 -7.72 -17.39
CA GLN A 178 -0.95 -8.67 -16.29
C GLN A 178 -2.17 -8.33 -15.42
N ALA A 179 -2.37 -7.05 -15.10
CA ALA A 179 -3.52 -6.60 -14.32
C ALA A 179 -4.85 -6.86 -15.07
N ILE A 180 -4.88 -6.65 -16.39
CA ILE A 180 -6.07 -6.92 -17.22
C ILE A 180 -6.28 -8.43 -17.38
N GLU A 181 -5.22 -9.19 -17.59
CA GLU A 181 -5.27 -10.66 -17.71
C GLU A 181 -5.85 -11.31 -16.45
N MET A 182 -5.40 -10.89 -15.27
CA MET A 182 -5.98 -11.37 -14.01
C MET A 182 -7.48 -11.07 -13.92
N GLN A 183 -7.91 -9.87 -14.28
CA GLN A 183 -9.32 -9.51 -14.28
C GLN A 183 -10.13 -10.30 -15.32
N LEU A 184 -9.52 -10.59 -16.45
CA LEU A 184 -10.15 -11.42 -17.49
C LEU A 184 -10.40 -12.85 -16.99
N LEU A 185 -9.43 -13.42 -16.28
CA LEU A 185 -9.60 -14.72 -15.61
C LEU A 185 -10.70 -14.66 -14.53
N ASP A 186 -10.67 -13.65 -13.66
CA ASP A 186 -11.69 -13.44 -12.62
C ASP A 186 -13.10 -13.33 -13.20
N SER A 187 -13.25 -12.65 -14.35
CA SER A 187 -14.52 -12.43 -15.03
C SER A 187 -14.96 -13.61 -15.93
N LYS A 188 -14.23 -14.75 -15.90
CA LYS A 188 -14.45 -15.89 -16.80
C LYS A 188 -14.41 -15.48 -18.29
N HIS A 189 -13.39 -14.70 -18.65
CA HIS A 189 -13.14 -14.16 -19.99
C HIS A 189 -14.21 -13.20 -20.54
N ASN A 190 -14.89 -12.48 -19.65
CA ASN A 190 -15.86 -11.45 -20.02
C ASN A 190 -15.21 -10.09 -20.21
N TRP A 191 -14.89 -9.72 -21.45
CA TRP A 191 -14.24 -8.46 -21.81
C TRP A 191 -15.08 -7.21 -21.48
N GLU A 192 -16.41 -7.31 -21.55
CA GLU A 192 -17.30 -6.18 -21.19
C GLU A 192 -17.24 -5.91 -19.69
N ALA A 193 -17.23 -6.97 -18.87
CA ALA A 193 -17.07 -6.83 -17.42
C ALA A 193 -15.70 -6.23 -17.07
N VAL A 194 -14.61 -6.68 -17.72
CA VAL A 194 -13.27 -6.13 -17.50
C VAL A 194 -13.20 -4.65 -17.89
N LEU A 195 -13.79 -4.27 -19.02
CA LEU A 195 -13.87 -2.87 -19.44
C LEU A 195 -14.61 -2.03 -18.40
N PHE A 196 -15.76 -2.51 -17.91
CA PHE A 196 -16.53 -1.86 -16.87
C PHE A 196 -15.70 -1.67 -15.58
N TRP A 197 -15.01 -2.71 -15.12
CA TRP A 197 -14.14 -2.65 -13.94
C TRP A 197 -13.01 -1.64 -14.09
N GLN A 198 -12.39 -1.61 -15.27
CA GLN A 198 -11.31 -0.65 -15.56
C GLN A 198 -11.84 0.79 -15.61
N LEU A 199 -13.01 1.02 -16.18
CA LEU A 199 -13.65 2.34 -16.15
C LEU A 199 -13.95 2.78 -14.74
N ALA A 200 -14.57 1.92 -13.92
CA ALA A 200 -14.87 2.21 -12.53
C ALA A 200 -13.60 2.58 -11.76
N LYS A 201 -12.55 1.76 -11.87
CA LYS A 201 -11.23 2.04 -11.24
C LYS A 201 -10.69 3.41 -11.63
N ASN A 202 -10.76 3.76 -12.91
CA ASN A 202 -10.22 5.03 -13.40
C ASN A 202 -11.05 6.24 -12.95
N PHE A 203 -12.37 6.10 -12.76
CA PHE A 203 -13.20 7.14 -12.16
C PHE A 203 -12.82 7.43 -10.70
N GLY A 204 -12.37 6.43 -9.95
CA GLY A 204 -11.86 6.59 -8.60
C GLY A 204 -10.51 7.31 -8.50
N LEU A 205 -9.83 7.54 -9.62
CA LEU A 205 -8.51 8.18 -9.68
C LEU A 205 -7.46 7.47 -8.80
N LYS A 206 -6.52 8.25 -8.23
CA LYS A 206 -5.43 7.70 -7.40
C LYS A 206 -5.89 7.27 -6.00
N VAL A 207 -6.86 7.97 -5.43
CA VAL A 207 -7.27 7.76 -4.03
C VAL A 207 -8.34 6.67 -3.94
N ASN A 208 -9.37 6.77 -4.77
CA ASN A 208 -10.55 5.90 -4.67
C ASN A 208 -10.59 4.78 -5.72
N GLY A 209 -9.54 4.62 -6.54
CA GLY A 209 -9.54 3.66 -7.65
C GLY A 209 -9.80 2.22 -7.20
N GLU A 210 -9.16 1.76 -6.12
CA GLU A 210 -9.38 0.41 -5.60
C GLU A 210 -10.76 0.23 -4.97
N ALA A 211 -11.30 1.25 -4.29
CA ALA A 211 -12.65 1.23 -3.74
C ALA A 211 -13.69 1.12 -4.86
N PHE A 212 -13.56 1.91 -5.92
CA PHE A 212 -14.45 1.84 -7.09
C PHE A 212 -14.35 0.50 -7.82
N LEU A 213 -13.15 -0.05 -7.95
CA LEU A 213 -12.95 -1.39 -8.52
C LEU A 213 -13.63 -2.46 -7.66
N SER A 214 -13.49 -2.38 -6.33
CA SER A 214 -14.12 -3.31 -5.40
C SER A 214 -15.65 -3.29 -5.54
N ILE A 215 -16.26 -2.10 -5.56
CA ILE A 215 -17.69 -1.94 -5.79
C ILE A 215 -18.10 -2.54 -7.15
N ALA A 216 -17.36 -2.25 -8.21
CA ALA A 216 -17.66 -2.77 -9.54
C ALA A 216 -17.57 -4.30 -9.63
N LYS A 217 -16.59 -4.90 -8.93
CA LYS A 217 -16.42 -6.36 -8.86
C LYS A 217 -17.45 -7.06 -7.97
N SER A 218 -18.01 -6.38 -6.99
CA SER A 218 -19.03 -6.96 -6.10
C SER A 218 -20.38 -7.19 -6.77
N MET A 219 -20.57 -6.66 -7.97
CA MET A 219 -21.82 -6.78 -8.74
C MET A 219 -21.63 -7.72 -9.93
N GLU A 220 -22.60 -8.59 -10.15
CA GLU A 220 -22.66 -9.38 -11.38
C GLU A 220 -22.87 -8.45 -12.58
N PHE A 221 -21.96 -8.47 -13.56
CA PHE A 221 -22.02 -7.59 -14.73
C PHE A 221 -23.33 -7.77 -15.54
N SER A 222 -23.91 -8.97 -15.52
CA SER A 222 -25.20 -9.24 -16.12
C SER A 222 -26.33 -8.36 -15.56
N ASN A 223 -26.28 -8.01 -14.28
CA ASN A 223 -27.27 -7.15 -13.64
C ASN A 223 -27.10 -5.69 -14.06
N ILE A 224 -25.85 -5.23 -14.19
CA ILE A 224 -25.56 -3.91 -14.77
C ILE A 224 -26.10 -3.80 -16.19
N ARG A 225 -25.87 -4.81 -17.04
CA ARG A 225 -26.40 -4.83 -18.40
C ARG A 225 -27.93 -4.80 -18.46
N LYS A 226 -28.60 -5.54 -17.56
CA LYS A 226 -30.08 -5.54 -17.51
C LYS A 226 -30.64 -4.19 -17.08
N SER A 227 -29.90 -3.47 -16.21
CA SER A 227 -30.31 -2.17 -15.66
C SER A 227 -29.85 -0.97 -16.48
N GLN A 228 -29.14 -1.16 -17.61
CA GLN A 228 -28.48 -0.09 -18.37
C GLN A 228 -29.40 1.03 -18.89
N HIS A 229 -30.69 0.76 -19.00
CA HIS A 229 -31.70 1.72 -19.48
C HIS A 229 -32.50 2.37 -18.35
N ASP A 230 -32.20 2.04 -17.11
CA ASP A 230 -32.87 2.56 -15.92
C ASP A 230 -31.81 3.19 -14.97
N ALA A 231 -31.77 4.52 -15.02
CA ALA A 231 -30.79 5.28 -14.20
C ALA A 231 -30.99 5.05 -12.70
N LEU A 232 -32.26 5.00 -12.25
CA LEU A 232 -32.56 4.79 -10.83
C LEU A 232 -32.05 3.42 -10.35
N HIS A 233 -32.23 2.37 -11.16
CA HIS A 233 -31.72 1.04 -10.83
C HIS A 233 -30.20 0.98 -10.80
N LEU A 234 -29.50 1.64 -11.74
CA LEU A 234 -28.04 1.73 -11.71
C LEU A 234 -27.53 2.47 -10.49
N GLU A 235 -28.10 3.64 -10.19
CA GLU A 235 -27.75 4.44 -9.02
C GLU A 235 -28.00 3.66 -7.73
N ALA A 236 -29.15 2.97 -7.62
CA ALA A 236 -29.47 2.13 -6.48
C ALA A 236 -28.47 0.98 -6.28
N LEU A 237 -28.02 0.33 -7.37
CA LEU A 237 -27.00 -0.71 -7.31
C LEU A 237 -25.67 -0.15 -6.84
N PHE A 238 -25.20 0.96 -7.42
CA PHE A 238 -23.91 1.55 -7.04
C PHE A 238 -23.91 2.08 -5.61
N PHE A 239 -24.91 2.87 -5.24
CA PHE A 239 -24.98 3.42 -3.88
C PHE A 239 -25.22 2.35 -2.82
N GLY A 240 -26.01 1.33 -3.15
CA GLY A 240 -26.29 0.21 -2.25
C GLY A 240 -25.04 -0.65 -2.00
N GLN A 241 -24.33 -1.04 -3.07
CA GLN A 241 -23.11 -1.82 -2.96
C GLN A 241 -21.96 -1.05 -2.28
N ALA A 242 -21.96 0.28 -2.40
CA ALA A 242 -21.01 1.14 -1.69
C ALA A 242 -21.36 1.36 -0.21
N GLY A 243 -22.49 0.82 0.30
CA GLY A 243 -22.96 1.06 1.66
C GLY A 243 -23.49 2.47 1.93
N LEU A 244 -23.64 3.29 0.88
CA LEU A 244 -24.04 4.71 1.01
C LEU A 244 -25.54 4.90 1.28
N LEU A 245 -26.34 3.84 1.17
CA LEU A 245 -27.76 3.86 1.47
C LEU A 245 -28.07 3.55 2.97
N GLU A 246 -27.07 3.20 3.76
CA GLU A 246 -27.22 2.99 5.21
C GLU A 246 -27.25 4.31 5.99
N THR A 247 -28.12 5.22 5.58
CA THR A 247 -28.28 6.54 6.20
C THR A 247 -29.68 6.71 6.78
N GLU A 248 -29.80 7.45 7.89
CA GLU A 248 -31.08 7.84 8.47
C GLU A 248 -31.73 9.04 7.77
N ALA A 249 -31.06 9.62 6.76
CA ALA A 249 -31.55 10.78 6.05
C ALA A 249 -32.89 10.48 5.35
N GLN A 250 -33.91 11.30 5.67
CA GLN A 250 -35.26 11.23 5.11
C GLN A 250 -35.33 12.16 3.90
N HIS A 251 -34.92 11.65 2.74
CA HIS A 251 -35.06 12.36 1.46
C HIS A 251 -35.81 11.44 0.46
N PRO A 252 -36.80 11.94 -0.30
CA PRO A 252 -37.60 11.12 -1.24
C PRO A 252 -36.72 10.28 -2.17
N TYR A 253 -35.71 10.88 -2.77
CA TYR A 253 -34.77 10.20 -3.66
C TYR A 253 -34.01 9.04 -2.97
N ILE A 254 -33.53 9.24 -1.72
CA ILE A 254 -32.87 8.19 -0.95
C ILE A 254 -33.84 7.03 -0.66
N THR A 255 -35.10 7.34 -0.40
CA THR A 255 -36.14 6.34 -0.15
C THR A 255 -36.41 5.51 -1.42
N GLU A 256 -36.48 6.15 -2.60
CA GLU A 256 -36.59 5.46 -3.87
C GLU A 256 -35.38 4.57 -4.15
N LEU A 257 -34.16 5.05 -3.94
CA LEU A 257 -32.95 4.26 -4.10
C LEU A 257 -32.91 3.05 -3.17
N LYS A 258 -33.27 3.21 -1.89
CA LYS A 258 -33.36 2.10 -0.94
C LYS A 258 -34.37 1.05 -1.41
N SER A 259 -35.56 1.47 -1.85
CA SER A 259 -36.59 0.56 -2.34
C SER A 259 -36.16 -0.20 -3.60
N ALA A 260 -35.52 0.50 -4.56
CA ALA A 260 -34.98 -0.11 -5.76
C ALA A 260 -33.83 -1.08 -5.43
N TYR A 261 -32.93 -0.73 -4.51
CA TYR A 261 -31.84 -1.58 -4.11
C TYR A 261 -32.31 -2.87 -3.42
N GLU A 262 -33.27 -2.80 -2.50
CA GLU A 262 -33.88 -3.98 -1.87
C GLU A 262 -34.43 -4.98 -2.87
N PHE A 263 -35.02 -4.48 -3.97
CA PHE A 263 -35.50 -5.32 -5.07
C PHE A 263 -34.37 -5.95 -5.91
N LEU A 264 -33.25 -5.23 -6.08
CA LEU A 264 -32.15 -5.61 -6.98
C LEU A 264 -31.07 -6.46 -6.30
N LYS A 265 -30.81 -6.27 -5.00
CA LYS A 265 -29.69 -6.91 -4.28
C LYS A 265 -29.72 -8.44 -4.27
N ASN A 266 -30.88 -9.06 -4.51
CA ASN A 266 -31.06 -10.52 -4.52
C ASN A 266 -31.23 -11.09 -5.94
N LYS A 267 -31.02 -10.31 -6.97
CA LYS A 267 -31.09 -10.73 -8.38
C LYS A 267 -29.68 -10.97 -8.95
#